data_daeded29429fa4c4e7e71ed7a1c5b638
#
_entry.id   daeded29429fa4c4e7e71ed7a1c5b638
#
_cell.length_a   1.000
_cell.length_b   1.000
_cell.length_c   1.000
_cell.angle_alpha   90.00
_cell.angle_beta   90.00
_cell.angle_gamma   90.00
#
_symmetry.space_group_name_H-M   'P 1'
#
loop_
_entity.id
_entity.type
_entity.pdbx_description
1 polymer ?
#
loop_
_entity_poly.entity_id
_entity_poly.type
_entity_poly.pdbx_seq_one_letter_code
_entity_poly.pdbx_strand_id
1 'polypeptide(L)'
;MRVWAEVARDLRFEAIATVYAWSADAALPEPMLALPSSATEPAQFVFDRGQLGGPSGLLAFVVSACPGGRAETEEQVLRQARAQLSLSLQPVQTIVEKRATFACTAGLQRPGLHIAPALLACGDYVAGPYPATLEGAVRSGHAAVVALRS
;
A
#
# COMPACT_ATOMS: atom_id res chain seq x y z
N MET A 1 23.76 -0.75 18.39
CA MET A 1 22.76 -1.79 18.05
C MET A 1 21.43 -1.64 18.79
N ARG A 2 21.40 -1.47 20.13
CA ARG A 2 20.14 -1.27 20.88
C ARG A 2 19.34 -0.07 20.36
N VAL A 3 19.96 1.11 20.23
CA VAL A 3 19.27 2.33 19.75
C VAL A 3 18.64 2.13 18.35
N TRP A 4 19.34 1.49 17.43
CA TRP A 4 18.81 1.21 16.10
C TRP A 4 17.54 0.35 16.14
N ALA A 5 17.59 -0.73 16.95
CA ALA A 5 16.46 -1.65 17.09
C ALA A 5 15.25 -1.01 17.79
N GLU A 6 15.49 -0.10 18.71
CA GLU A 6 14.42 0.67 19.39
C GLU A 6 13.73 1.58 18.37
N VAL A 7 14.47 2.39 17.61
CA VAL A 7 13.91 3.25 16.57
C VAL A 7 13.11 2.43 15.52
N ALA A 8 13.64 1.27 15.12
CA ALA A 8 12.94 0.40 14.17
C ALA A 8 11.64 -0.22 14.73
N ARG A 9 11.60 -0.53 16.05
CA ARG A 9 10.39 -1.06 16.71
C ARG A 9 9.32 -0.01 16.90
N ASP A 10 9.70 1.25 17.03
CA ASP A 10 8.76 2.36 17.25
C ASP A 10 8.00 2.74 15.98
N LEU A 11 8.38 2.21 14.81
CA LEU A 11 7.63 2.38 13.58
C LEU A 11 6.25 1.74 13.71
N ARG A 12 5.22 2.56 13.60
CA ARG A 12 3.84 2.10 13.47
C ARG A 12 3.55 1.76 12.03
N PHE A 13 2.68 0.77 11.82
CA PHE A 13 2.34 0.33 10.48
C PHE A 13 0.88 0.60 10.18
N GLU A 14 0.63 0.96 8.92
CA GLU A 14 -0.69 1.14 8.35
C GLU A 14 -1.05 -0.08 7.49
N ALA A 15 -2.32 -0.48 7.59
CA ALA A 15 -2.84 -1.54 6.75
C ALA A 15 -3.26 -0.98 5.38
N ILE A 16 -3.07 -1.80 4.34
CA ILE A 16 -3.66 -1.57 3.02
C ILE A 16 -4.55 -2.75 2.70
N ALA A 17 -5.80 -2.48 2.32
CA ALA A 17 -6.70 -3.48 1.81
C ALA A 17 -6.80 -3.39 0.28
N THR A 18 -6.87 -4.55 -0.37
CA THR A 18 -7.21 -4.67 -1.79
C THR A 18 -8.45 -5.54 -1.90
N VAL A 19 -9.53 -4.95 -2.42
CA VAL A 19 -10.77 -5.66 -2.70
C VAL A 19 -10.83 -5.98 -4.18
N TYR A 20 -10.75 -7.27 -4.50
CA TYR A 20 -10.98 -7.78 -5.85
C TYR A 20 -12.45 -8.08 -6.02
N ALA A 21 -13.06 -7.50 -7.05
CA ALA A 21 -14.46 -7.71 -7.37
C ALA A 21 -14.63 -7.84 -8.89
N TRP A 22 -15.61 -8.61 -9.32
CA TRP A 22 -15.77 -8.99 -10.71
C TRP A 22 -17.21 -8.80 -11.22
N SER A 23 -17.34 -8.44 -12.49
CA SER A 23 -18.53 -8.56 -13.30
C SER A 23 -18.13 -8.76 -14.76
N ALA A 24 -18.91 -9.54 -15.53
CA ALA A 24 -18.62 -9.76 -16.94
C ALA A 24 -18.53 -8.47 -17.77
N ASP A 25 -19.34 -7.49 -17.40
CA ASP A 25 -19.45 -6.21 -18.10
C ASP A 25 -18.63 -5.09 -17.46
N ALA A 26 -17.85 -5.40 -16.40
CA ALA A 26 -17.05 -4.38 -15.73
C ALA A 26 -15.84 -3.99 -16.58
N ALA A 27 -15.81 -2.73 -16.97
CA ALA A 27 -14.68 -2.11 -17.64
C ALA A 27 -14.55 -0.66 -17.18
N LEU A 28 -13.32 -0.20 -17.03
CA LEU A 28 -13.04 1.21 -16.74
C LEU A 28 -12.59 1.92 -18.03
N PRO A 29 -12.78 3.25 -18.13
CA PRO A 29 -12.27 4.01 -19.28
C PRO A 29 -10.73 4.03 -19.34
N GLU A 30 -10.06 3.87 -18.21
CA GLU A 30 -8.60 3.84 -18.08
C GLU A 30 -8.17 2.66 -17.18
N PRO A 31 -6.92 2.17 -17.32
CA PRO A 31 -6.42 1.07 -16.48
C PRO A 31 -6.45 1.36 -14.98
N MET A 32 -6.44 2.63 -14.59
CA MET A 32 -6.51 3.08 -13.20
C MET A 32 -7.34 4.36 -13.10
N LEU A 33 -8.20 4.42 -12.10
CA LEU A 33 -8.93 5.64 -11.74
C LEU A 33 -8.68 5.98 -10.27
N ALA A 34 -8.54 7.28 -9.98
CA ALA A 34 -8.66 7.81 -8.63
C ALA A 34 -10.16 7.98 -8.29
N LEU A 35 -10.53 7.61 -7.08
CA LEU A 35 -11.90 7.71 -6.59
C LEU A 35 -11.99 8.74 -5.47
N PRO A 36 -13.06 9.55 -5.40
CA PRO A 36 -13.36 10.29 -4.20
C PRO A 36 -13.53 9.33 -3.03
N SER A 37 -12.80 9.57 -1.94
CA SER A 37 -12.84 8.69 -0.77
C SER A 37 -13.37 9.38 0.47
N SER A 38 -14.03 8.63 1.34
CA SER A 38 -14.60 9.06 2.61
C SER A 38 -14.55 7.93 3.64
N ALA A 39 -15.03 8.17 4.84
CA ALA A 39 -15.13 7.14 5.89
C ALA A 39 -16.06 5.97 5.49
N THR A 40 -17.04 6.20 4.63
CA THR A 40 -18.00 5.18 4.17
C THR A 40 -17.76 4.70 2.74
N GLU A 41 -16.88 5.35 2.01
CA GLU A 41 -16.44 5.06 0.64
C GLU A 41 -14.91 5.07 0.59
N PRO A 42 -14.25 4.02 1.15
CA PRO A 42 -12.86 4.12 1.55
C PRO A 42 -11.83 3.93 0.43
N ALA A 43 -12.21 3.41 -0.73
CA ALA A 43 -11.26 3.17 -1.82
C ALA A 43 -10.80 4.48 -2.46
N GLN A 44 -9.48 4.67 -2.55
CA GLN A 44 -8.86 5.82 -3.21
C GLN A 44 -8.57 5.56 -4.68
N PHE A 45 -8.34 4.31 -5.05
CA PHE A 45 -8.01 3.91 -6.41
C PHE A 45 -8.73 2.61 -6.79
N VAL A 46 -9.02 2.49 -8.08
CA VAL A 46 -9.46 1.24 -8.70
C VAL A 46 -8.63 0.96 -9.94
N PHE A 47 -8.26 -0.30 -10.13
CA PHE A 47 -7.47 -0.80 -11.25
C PHE A 47 -8.31 -1.80 -12.05
N ASP A 48 -8.38 -1.62 -13.37
CA ASP A 48 -8.93 -2.61 -14.30
C ASP A 48 -7.86 -3.66 -14.61
N ARG A 49 -8.02 -4.84 -14.02
CA ARG A 49 -7.04 -5.92 -14.19
C ARG A 49 -7.00 -6.45 -15.62
N GLY A 50 -8.12 -6.40 -16.35
CA GLY A 50 -8.18 -6.79 -17.74
C GLY A 50 -7.28 -5.93 -18.65
N GLN A 51 -7.33 -4.62 -18.49
CA GLN A 51 -6.46 -3.68 -19.22
C GLN A 51 -4.98 -3.80 -18.83
N LEU A 52 -4.69 -4.37 -17.64
CA LEU A 52 -3.33 -4.61 -17.15
C LEU A 52 -2.83 -6.04 -17.42
N GLY A 53 -3.46 -6.77 -18.34
CA GLY A 53 -3.05 -8.12 -18.74
C GLY A 53 -3.57 -9.24 -17.82
N GLY A 54 -4.47 -8.93 -16.91
CA GLY A 54 -5.15 -9.90 -16.06
C GLY A 54 -6.53 -10.31 -16.59
N PRO A 55 -7.37 -10.95 -15.76
CA PRO A 55 -8.71 -11.37 -16.15
C PRO A 55 -9.62 -10.18 -16.47
N SER A 56 -10.36 -10.28 -17.58
CA SER A 56 -11.36 -9.29 -17.98
C SER A 56 -12.51 -9.23 -16.96
N GLY A 57 -13.02 -8.03 -16.71
CA GLY A 57 -14.08 -7.79 -15.75
C GLY A 57 -13.64 -7.81 -14.26
N LEU A 58 -12.36 -8.09 -14.00
CA LEU A 58 -11.81 -8.07 -12.64
C LEU A 58 -11.28 -6.68 -12.30
N LEU A 59 -11.84 -6.08 -11.26
CA LEU A 59 -11.40 -4.80 -10.72
C LEU A 59 -10.72 -5.01 -9.37
N ALA A 60 -9.68 -4.21 -9.09
CA ALA A 60 -8.96 -4.18 -7.82
C ALA A 60 -9.06 -2.80 -7.18
N PHE A 61 -9.79 -2.69 -6.09
CA PHE A 61 -9.96 -1.46 -5.32
C PHE A 61 -8.94 -1.42 -4.19
N VAL A 62 -8.26 -0.29 -4.03
CA VAL A 62 -7.22 -0.09 -3.02
C VAL A 62 -7.71 0.87 -1.94
N VAL A 63 -7.63 0.42 -0.69
CA VAL A 63 -7.95 1.18 0.52
C VAL A 63 -6.67 1.33 1.34
N SER A 64 -6.06 2.50 1.29
CA SER A 64 -4.89 2.85 2.11
C SER A 64 -5.31 3.24 3.52
N ALA A 65 -4.43 2.97 4.50
CA ALA A 65 -4.71 3.22 5.93
C ALA A 65 -6.06 2.62 6.36
N CYS A 66 -6.29 1.36 5.99
CA CYS A 66 -7.56 0.66 6.21
C CYS A 66 -7.81 0.44 7.72
N PRO A 67 -8.78 1.15 8.35
CA PRO A 67 -9.05 1.00 9.78
C PRO A 67 -10.03 -0.14 10.07
N GLY A 68 -10.76 -0.60 9.05
CA GLY A 68 -11.87 -1.54 9.20
C GLY A 68 -11.49 -3.02 9.11
N GLY A 69 -12.42 -3.87 9.48
CA GLY A 69 -12.33 -5.30 9.24
C GLY A 69 -12.52 -5.64 7.75
N ARG A 70 -12.05 -6.84 7.33
CA ARG A 70 -12.13 -7.31 5.94
C ARG A 70 -13.55 -7.21 5.37
N ALA A 71 -14.55 -7.76 6.08
CA ALA A 71 -15.93 -7.82 5.60
C ALA A 71 -16.56 -6.44 5.47
N GLU A 72 -16.33 -5.57 6.44
CA GLU A 72 -16.81 -4.19 6.40
C GLU A 72 -16.20 -3.40 5.24
N THR A 73 -14.88 -3.50 5.05
CA THR A 73 -14.18 -2.84 3.94
C THR A 73 -14.70 -3.33 2.58
N GLU A 74 -14.90 -4.64 2.44
CA GLU A 74 -15.46 -5.23 1.22
C GLU A 74 -16.85 -4.67 0.90
N GLU A 75 -17.76 -4.65 1.89
CA GLU A 75 -19.11 -4.12 1.71
C GLU A 75 -19.09 -2.63 1.35
N GLN A 76 -18.28 -1.83 2.03
CA GLN A 76 -18.13 -0.40 1.75
C GLN A 76 -17.63 -0.15 0.32
N VAL A 77 -16.62 -0.90 -0.12
CA VAL A 77 -16.06 -0.78 -1.47
C VAL A 77 -17.08 -1.20 -2.55
N LEU A 78 -17.85 -2.26 -2.34
CA LEU A 78 -18.89 -2.67 -3.29
C LEU A 78 -20.01 -1.63 -3.40
N ARG A 79 -20.37 -0.99 -2.29
CA ARG A 79 -21.31 0.15 -2.31
C ARG A 79 -20.73 1.35 -3.07
N GLN A 80 -19.46 1.68 -2.81
CA GLN A 80 -18.75 2.77 -3.50
C GLN A 80 -18.68 2.51 -5.01
N ALA A 81 -18.37 1.28 -5.44
CA ALA A 81 -18.35 0.92 -6.86
C ALA A 81 -19.72 1.14 -7.53
N ARG A 82 -20.80 0.80 -6.83
CA ARG A 82 -22.17 1.04 -7.32
C ARG A 82 -22.49 2.54 -7.41
N ALA A 83 -22.13 3.31 -6.38
CA ALA A 83 -22.44 4.73 -6.30
C ALA A 83 -21.65 5.57 -7.30
N GLN A 84 -20.34 5.32 -7.40
CA GLN A 84 -19.43 6.19 -8.17
C GLN A 84 -19.18 5.70 -9.60
N LEU A 85 -19.25 4.38 -9.84
CA LEU A 85 -18.96 3.78 -11.15
C LEU A 85 -20.20 3.17 -11.82
N SER A 86 -21.36 3.13 -11.13
CA SER A 86 -22.58 2.45 -11.58
C SER A 86 -22.36 0.95 -11.87
N LEU A 87 -21.37 0.32 -11.22
CA LEU A 87 -21.03 -1.07 -11.39
C LEU A 87 -21.60 -1.93 -10.26
N SER A 88 -22.31 -3.01 -10.63
CA SER A 88 -22.74 -4.06 -9.70
C SER A 88 -21.75 -5.22 -9.78
N LEU A 89 -20.88 -5.31 -8.76
CA LEU A 89 -19.77 -6.27 -8.73
C LEU A 89 -20.03 -7.37 -7.70
N GLN A 90 -19.51 -8.56 -7.97
CA GLN A 90 -19.44 -9.66 -7.03
C GLN A 90 -18.05 -9.68 -6.38
N PRO A 91 -17.96 -9.83 -5.03
CA PRO A 91 -16.66 -9.94 -4.37
C PRO A 91 -15.98 -11.25 -4.79
N VAL A 92 -14.68 -11.15 -5.06
CA VAL A 92 -13.83 -12.31 -5.40
C VAL A 92 -12.90 -12.62 -4.24
N GLN A 93 -12.17 -11.61 -3.78
CA GLN A 93 -11.23 -11.75 -2.67
C GLN A 93 -10.91 -10.39 -2.07
N THR A 94 -10.81 -10.34 -0.75
CA THR A 94 -10.29 -9.17 -0.03
C THR A 94 -9.03 -9.55 0.71
N ILE A 95 -7.93 -8.87 0.37
CA ILE A 95 -6.63 -9.04 1.00
C ILE A 95 -6.36 -7.82 1.88
N VAL A 96 -6.03 -8.04 3.14
CA VAL A 96 -5.61 -6.98 4.07
C VAL A 96 -4.19 -7.26 4.51
N GLU A 97 -3.26 -6.44 4.02
CA GLU A 97 -1.88 -6.43 4.50
C GLU A 97 -1.77 -5.49 5.70
N LYS A 98 -1.64 -6.06 6.88
CA LYS A 98 -1.68 -5.30 8.15
C LYS A 98 -0.44 -4.43 8.37
N ARG A 99 0.66 -4.76 7.74
CA ARG A 99 1.93 -4.03 7.83
C ARG A 99 2.42 -3.64 6.45
N ALA A 100 1.53 -3.04 5.66
CA ALA A 100 1.79 -2.71 4.28
C ALA A 100 2.80 -1.58 4.14
N THR A 101 2.73 -0.59 5.02
CA THR A 101 3.65 0.55 5.06
C THR A 101 3.74 1.09 6.47
N PHE A 102 4.81 1.80 6.80
CA PHE A 102 4.85 2.52 8.08
C PHE A 102 4.13 3.87 7.98
N ALA A 103 3.56 4.32 9.09
CA ALA A 103 2.86 5.60 9.18
C ALA A 103 3.86 6.77 9.07
N CYS A 104 3.77 7.55 8.00
CA CYS A 104 4.60 8.74 7.78
C CYS A 104 4.05 9.94 8.57
N THR A 105 4.23 9.94 9.89
CA THR A 105 3.80 11.05 10.76
C THR A 105 4.85 12.16 10.82
N ALA A 106 4.41 13.38 11.12
CA ALA A 106 5.31 14.51 11.33
C ALA A 106 6.30 14.21 12.46
N GLY A 107 7.59 14.51 12.23
CA GLY A 107 8.64 14.26 13.23
C GLY A 107 9.07 12.80 13.39
N LEU A 108 8.57 11.88 12.56
CA LEU A 108 8.95 10.47 12.60
C LEU A 108 10.46 10.29 12.51
N GLN A 109 11.04 9.62 13.51
CA GLN A 109 12.43 9.16 13.47
C GLN A 109 12.48 7.79 12.79
N ARG A 110 13.34 7.67 11.78
CA ARG A 110 13.57 6.41 11.08
C ARG A 110 14.99 5.91 11.34
N PRO A 111 15.22 4.58 11.41
CA PRO A 111 16.55 4.04 11.67
C PRO A 111 17.51 4.37 10.53
N GLY A 112 18.75 4.61 10.86
CA GLY A 112 19.80 4.87 9.85
C GLY A 112 20.24 3.60 9.14
N LEU A 113 21.09 3.80 8.11
CA LEU A 113 21.68 2.72 7.31
C LEU A 113 22.52 1.74 8.14
N HIS A 114 23.34 2.24 9.07
CA HIS A 114 24.29 1.44 9.86
C HIS A 114 23.64 0.86 11.11
N ILE A 115 23.65 -0.47 11.22
CA ILE A 115 23.21 -1.21 12.44
C ILE A 115 24.40 -1.45 13.36
N ALA A 116 25.52 -1.95 12.80
CA ALA A 116 26.77 -2.28 13.48
C ALA A 116 27.92 -2.27 12.45
N PRO A 117 29.19 -2.42 12.87
CA PRO A 117 30.29 -2.64 11.94
C PRO A 117 29.98 -3.79 10.98
N ALA A 118 30.14 -3.53 9.68
CA ALA A 118 29.86 -4.47 8.59
C ALA A 118 28.39 -5.00 8.51
N LEU A 119 27.44 -4.37 9.24
CA LEU A 119 26.03 -4.71 9.17
C LEU A 119 25.19 -3.49 8.85
N LEU A 120 24.54 -3.53 7.69
CA LEU A 120 23.72 -2.45 7.16
C LEU A 120 22.26 -2.90 7.01
N ALA A 121 21.35 -1.94 7.08
CA ALA A 121 19.95 -2.13 6.72
C ALA A 121 19.61 -1.32 5.48
N CYS A 122 18.73 -1.84 4.64
CA CYS A 122 18.12 -1.10 3.55
C CYS A 122 16.62 -1.40 3.47
N GLY A 123 15.87 -0.48 2.90
CA GLY A 123 14.44 -0.57 2.76
C GLY A 123 13.80 0.83 2.75
N ASP A 124 12.52 0.88 2.49
CA ASP A 124 11.74 2.13 2.46
C ASP A 124 11.66 2.81 3.83
N TYR A 125 11.85 2.04 4.91
CA TYR A 125 11.81 2.49 6.31
C TYR A 125 13.13 3.11 6.80
N VAL A 126 14.24 2.91 6.10
CA VAL A 126 15.54 3.50 6.47
C VAL A 126 15.52 5.01 6.23
N ALA A 127 16.18 5.79 7.09
CA ALA A 127 16.25 7.24 6.98
C ALA A 127 16.83 7.67 5.62
N GLY A 128 16.14 8.58 4.96
CA GLY A 128 16.48 9.05 3.62
C GLY A 128 15.28 9.75 2.95
N PRO A 129 15.42 10.22 1.73
CA PRO A 129 14.34 10.79 0.96
C PRO A 129 13.32 9.70 0.55
N TYR A 130 12.12 10.12 0.16
CA TYR A 130 11.03 9.25 -0.33
C TYR A 130 10.63 8.14 0.64
N PRO A 131 10.19 8.48 1.90
CA PRO A 131 9.77 7.49 2.87
C PRO A 131 8.58 6.68 2.36
N ALA A 132 8.51 5.40 2.73
CA ALA A 132 7.41 4.49 2.42
C ALA A 132 7.14 4.35 0.90
N THR A 133 8.18 4.42 0.06
CA THR A 133 8.06 4.29 -1.39
C THR A 133 9.07 3.29 -1.97
N LEU A 134 8.75 2.76 -3.14
CA LEU A 134 9.69 1.91 -3.91
C LEU A 134 10.99 2.65 -4.23
N GLU A 135 10.91 3.95 -4.57
CA GLU A 135 12.09 4.78 -4.82
C GLU A 135 12.99 4.87 -3.59
N GLY A 136 12.40 5.09 -2.41
CA GLY A 136 13.13 5.11 -1.14
C GLY A 136 13.84 3.79 -0.86
N ALA A 137 13.16 2.67 -1.08
CA ALA A 137 13.72 1.33 -0.92
C ALA A 137 14.92 1.09 -1.85
N VAL A 138 14.78 1.39 -3.14
CA VAL A 138 15.85 1.24 -4.14
C VAL A 138 17.06 2.10 -3.80
N ARG A 139 16.86 3.39 -3.51
CA ARG A 139 17.93 4.30 -3.12
C ARG A 139 18.67 3.85 -1.87
N SER A 140 17.93 3.36 -0.88
CA SER A 140 18.49 2.80 0.34
C SER A 140 19.37 1.57 0.06
N GLY A 141 18.95 0.66 -0.84
CA GLY A 141 19.74 -0.46 -1.29
C GLY A 141 21.04 -0.05 -1.97
N HIS A 142 20.98 0.92 -2.87
CA HIS A 142 22.18 1.49 -3.52
C HIS A 142 23.15 2.10 -2.51
N ALA A 143 22.63 2.88 -1.55
CA ALA A 143 23.46 3.47 -0.50
C ALA A 143 24.14 2.39 0.37
N ALA A 144 23.46 1.30 0.68
CA ALA A 144 24.01 0.16 1.41
C ALA A 144 25.19 -0.49 0.65
N VAL A 145 25.04 -0.72 -0.66
CA VAL A 145 26.11 -1.29 -1.49
C VAL A 145 27.33 -0.37 -1.55
N VAL A 146 27.14 0.93 -1.69
CA VAL A 146 28.25 1.91 -1.70
C VAL A 146 28.97 1.90 -0.36
N ALA A 147 28.24 1.89 0.76
CA ALA A 147 28.83 1.89 2.10
C ALA A 147 29.57 0.58 2.47
N LEU A 148 29.24 -0.55 1.82
CA LEU A 148 29.99 -1.80 2.00
C LEU A 148 31.33 -1.84 1.27
N ARG A 149 31.52 -0.95 0.27
CA ARG A 149 32.73 -0.90 -0.56
C ARG A 149 33.74 0.16 -0.09
N SER A 150 33.32 1.00 0.84
CA SER A 150 34.14 2.05 1.46
C SER A 150 34.74 1.59 2.79
#